data_bd9f07817cd4218c6859dd89fd70025c
#
_entry.id   bd9f07817cd4218c6859dd89fd70025c
#
_cell.length_a   1.000
_cell.length_b   1.000
_cell.length_c   1.000
_cell.angle_alpha   90.00
_cell.angle_beta   90.00
_cell.angle_gamma   90.00
#
_symmetry.space_group_name_H-M   'P 1'
#
loop_
_entity.id
_entity.type
_entity.pdbx_description
1 polymer ?
#
loop_
_entity_poly.entity_id
_entity_poly.type
_entity_poly.pdbx_seq_one_letter_code
_entity_poly.pdbx_strand_id
1 'polypeptide(L)'
;MRYLLILTVWVTILFAFAQCCITDEDCSLNGICIKRHQTCQCDAGWIGNDCGRLDLAPATRYTGYNHTYEPPGPNDFNIWPNASWGGRIIQDRNDKRVFHLFTVQFSHGCGLKGWRPHSYIIRAESHTGPQGPYHYADTVSKNFAHNPDIVYSPADKKYLLYSIGVEYDKLFTKCESISYTRWPNNISVSAADDIRGPWSPFKMVLDSDRPAGIHATNPSAFPLWTRRNPTREIVLGIKDYSIFTAKTWKSKYELKYQATWNVTEQQNPEWTEDPFIWRDKRGHWHSINHWMIDYVENDKQQWPRVGSHLFSRKLTGPWHFKLQEAFSSNVTFTDGSWQVFKRRERPKLFFSGDGEMTPLYMTNGVQEMNQTGASFTLVQPIGTKWKDFEKTLGFGAP
;
A
#
# COMPACT_ATOMS: atom_id res chain seq x y z
N MET A 1 18.13 31.48 -67.37
CA MET A 1 17.17 31.64 -66.29
C MET A 1 17.42 30.54 -65.22
N ARG A 2 18.03 30.92 -64.12
CA ARG A 2 18.31 30.01 -62.99
C ARG A 2 17.26 30.30 -61.90
N TYR A 3 16.43 29.33 -61.61
CA TYR A 3 15.46 29.42 -60.49
C TYR A 3 16.16 29.02 -59.17
N LEU A 4 16.22 29.97 -58.25
CA LEU A 4 16.72 29.78 -56.92
C LEU A 4 15.54 29.26 -56.08
N LEU A 5 15.58 27.97 -55.64
CA LEU A 5 14.63 27.42 -54.65
C LEU A 5 15.09 27.82 -53.25
N ILE A 6 14.31 28.67 -52.60
CA ILE A 6 14.49 28.99 -51.17
C ILE A 6 13.74 27.94 -50.37
N LEU A 7 14.47 27.01 -49.71
CA LEU A 7 13.93 26.10 -48.72
C LEU A 7 13.78 26.85 -47.39
N THR A 8 12.55 27.17 -47.00
CA THR A 8 12.22 27.66 -45.67
C THR A 8 12.11 26.47 -44.72
N VAL A 9 13.10 26.32 -43.84
CA VAL A 9 13.08 25.33 -42.74
C VAL A 9 12.23 25.90 -41.59
N TRP A 10 11.05 25.32 -41.38
CA TRP A 10 10.26 25.61 -40.20
C TRP A 10 10.85 24.83 -39.02
N VAL A 11 11.54 25.53 -38.12
CA VAL A 11 11.94 24.97 -36.82
C VAL A 11 10.71 25.07 -35.89
N THR A 12 10.01 23.96 -35.71
CA THR A 12 9.01 23.84 -34.69
C THR A 12 9.70 23.72 -33.34
N ILE A 13 9.79 24.83 -32.59
CA ILE A 13 10.21 24.82 -31.21
C ILE A 13 9.05 24.22 -30.41
N LEU A 14 9.19 22.95 -30.03
CA LEU A 14 8.35 22.31 -29.04
C LEU A 14 8.65 22.96 -27.66
N PHE A 15 7.87 23.99 -27.32
CA PHE A 15 7.79 24.44 -25.93
C PHE A 15 7.20 23.27 -25.13
N ALA A 16 8.04 22.54 -24.43
CA ALA A 16 7.59 21.76 -23.28
C ALA A 16 6.97 22.78 -22.33
N PHE A 17 5.64 22.80 -22.24
CA PHE A 17 4.95 23.58 -21.20
C PHE A 17 5.44 23.05 -19.87
N ALA A 18 6.37 23.79 -19.26
CA ALA A 18 6.68 23.59 -17.86
C ALA A 18 5.36 23.74 -17.12
N GLN A 19 4.95 22.69 -16.43
CA GLN A 19 3.69 22.67 -15.69
C GLN A 19 3.85 23.65 -14.54
N CYS A 20 3.36 24.88 -14.72
CA CYS A 20 3.48 25.97 -13.77
C CYS A 20 2.53 25.69 -12.60
N CYS A 21 3.02 25.69 -11.37
CA CYS A 21 2.14 25.60 -10.21
C CYS A 21 1.55 26.98 -9.85
N ILE A 22 0.30 26.97 -9.41
CA ILE A 22 -0.43 28.13 -8.88
C ILE A 22 -0.75 27.91 -7.40
N THR A 23 -1.04 26.66 -7.05
CA THR A 23 -1.42 26.23 -5.70
C THR A 23 -0.65 24.95 -5.32
N ASP A 24 -0.72 24.57 -4.04
CA ASP A 24 -0.08 23.33 -3.57
C ASP A 24 -0.76 22.06 -4.09
N GLU A 25 -2.00 22.13 -4.59
CA GLU A 25 -2.65 21.03 -5.31
C GLU A 25 -1.92 20.69 -6.62
N ASP A 26 -1.35 21.69 -7.28
CA ASP A 26 -0.53 21.46 -8.46
C ASP A 26 0.73 20.66 -8.12
N CYS A 27 1.18 20.76 -6.85
CA CYS A 27 2.26 19.97 -6.27
C CYS A 27 1.76 18.71 -5.53
N SER A 28 0.56 18.20 -5.88
CA SER A 28 -0.04 16.98 -5.32
C SER A 28 -0.20 17.00 -3.80
N LEU A 29 -0.17 18.19 -3.18
CA LEU A 29 -0.09 18.41 -1.71
C LEU A 29 1.12 17.70 -1.04
N ASN A 30 2.02 17.08 -1.81
CA ASN A 30 3.30 16.52 -1.36
C ASN A 30 4.46 17.51 -1.52
N GLY A 31 4.15 18.78 -1.60
CA GLY A 31 5.07 19.88 -1.74
C GLY A 31 4.35 21.21 -1.63
N ILE A 32 5.10 22.28 -1.81
CA ILE A 32 4.59 23.65 -1.85
C ILE A 32 4.90 24.30 -3.20
N CYS A 33 3.96 25.10 -3.69
CA CYS A 33 4.14 25.88 -4.90
C CYS A 33 4.94 27.15 -4.62
N ILE A 34 6.14 27.25 -5.17
CA ILE A 34 6.98 28.47 -5.10
C ILE A 34 6.51 29.44 -6.18
N LYS A 35 5.52 30.23 -5.87
CA LYS A 35 4.81 31.12 -6.82
C LYS A 35 5.71 32.01 -7.67
N ARG A 36 6.80 32.54 -7.09
CA ARG A 36 7.77 33.41 -7.81
C ARG A 36 8.48 32.70 -8.96
N HIS A 37 8.62 31.37 -8.88
CA HIS A 37 9.28 30.53 -9.87
C HIS A 37 8.29 29.62 -10.59
N GLN A 38 7.04 29.56 -10.14
CA GLN A 38 6.00 28.66 -10.63
C GLN A 38 6.44 27.19 -10.65
N THR A 39 7.23 26.78 -9.65
CA THR A 39 7.77 25.41 -9.49
C THR A 39 7.38 24.80 -8.16
N CYS A 40 7.20 23.49 -8.14
CA CYS A 40 6.96 22.75 -6.91
C CYS A 40 8.27 22.49 -6.16
N GLN A 41 8.27 22.77 -4.87
CA GLN A 41 9.27 22.26 -3.94
C GLN A 41 8.69 21.04 -3.23
N CYS A 42 9.15 19.86 -3.62
CA CYS A 42 8.62 18.62 -3.08
C CYS A 42 9.08 18.36 -1.63
N ASP A 43 8.21 17.75 -0.85
CA ASP A 43 8.57 17.19 0.44
C ASP A 43 9.53 16.02 0.27
N ALA A 44 10.32 15.72 1.29
CA ALA A 44 11.24 14.57 1.26
C ALA A 44 10.49 13.27 0.97
N GLY A 45 11.04 12.46 0.08
CA GLY A 45 10.45 11.21 -0.39
C GLY A 45 9.54 11.34 -1.61
N TRP A 46 9.31 12.55 -2.10
CA TRP A 46 8.52 12.82 -3.30
C TRP A 46 9.33 13.56 -4.36
N ILE A 47 9.08 13.23 -5.64
CA ILE A 47 9.78 13.80 -6.80
C ILE A 47 8.82 14.06 -7.97
N GLY A 48 9.36 14.68 -9.00
CA GLY A 48 8.64 15.08 -10.19
C GLY A 48 8.30 16.57 -10.18
N ASN A 49 7.90 17.10 -11.32
CA ASN A 49 7.57 18.52 -11.46
C ASN A 49 6.35 18.92 -10.61
N ASP A 50 5.55 17.95 -10.22
CA ASP A 50 4.32 18.11 -9.45
C ASP A 50 4.31 17.30 -8.16
N CYS A 51 5.45 16.75 -7.72
CA CYS A 51 5.60 15.95 -6.50
C CYS A 51 4.65 14.74 -6.41
N GLY A 52 4.25 14.19 -7.55
CA GLY A 52 3.27 13.10 -7.61
C GLY A 52 3.89 11.69 -7.60
N ARG A 53 5.22 11.56 -7.63
CA ARG A 53 5.95 10.28 -7.64
C ARG A 53 6.76 10.10 -6.37
N LEU A 54 6.83 8.85 -5.90
CA LEU A 54 7.76 8.47 -4.83
C LEU A 54 9.20 8.45 -5.34
N ASP A 55 10.12 8.96 -4.54
CA ASP A 55 11.57 8.88 -4.76
C ASP A 55 12.10 7.53 -4.29
N LEU A 56 11.83 6.46 -5.06
CA LEU A 56 12.18 5.11 -4.68
C LEU A 56 13.68 4.88 -4.80
N ALA A 57 14.35 4.61 -3.68
CA ALA A 57 15.74 4.17 -3.66
C ALA A 57 15.84 2.68 -4.06
N PRO A 58 17.02 2.19 -4.48
CA PRO A 58 17.22 0.78 -4.77
C PRO A 58 16.86 -0.12 -3.58
N ALA A 59 16.09 -1.19 -3.84
CA ALA A 59 15.77 -2.21 -2.85
C ALA A 59 16.95 -3.14 -2.63
N THR A 60 17.08 -3.73 -1.46
CA THR A 60 18.06 -4.79 -1.22
C THR A 60 17.43 -6.15 -1.48
N ARG A 61 18.09 -7.02 -2.26
CA ARG A 61 17.58 -8.35 -2.53
C ARG A 61 17.50 -9.18 -1.26
N TYR A 62 16.50 -10.05 -1.21
CA TYR A 62 16.24 -10.96 -0.08
C TYR A 62 15.89 -10.26 1.24
N THR A 63 15.60 -8.95 1.21
CA THR A 63 14.95 -8.23 2.31
C THR A 63 13.42 -8.33 2.19
N GLY A 64 12.69 -7.68 3.10
CA GLY A 64 11.25 -7.90 3.21
C GLY A 64 10.94 -9.27 3.82
N TYR A 65 9.86 -9.89 3.39
CA TYR A 65 9.51 -11.27 3.78
C TYR A 65 9.45 -12.13 2.52
N ASN A 66 10.57 -12.79 2.23
CA ASN A 66 10.76 -13.58 1.02
C ASN A 66 11.29 -14.99 1.35
N HIS A 67 10.37 -15.91 1.55
CA HIS A 67 10.62 -17.31 1.86
C HIS A 67 10.05 -18.26 0.80
N THR A 68 9.78 -17.74 -0.39
CA THR A 68 9.10 -18.46 -1.48
C THR A 68 9.87 -19.69 -1.97
N TYR A 69 11.17 -19.70 -1.78
CA TYR A 69 12.06 -20.77 -2.25
C TYR A 69 12.47 -21.74 -1.15
N GLU A 70 11.91 -21.64 0.05
CA GLU A 70 12.13 -22.62 1.10
C GLU A 70 11.47 -23.97 0.71
N PRO A 71 12.01 -25.09 1.17
CA PRO A 71 11.43 -26.40 0.89
C PRO A 71 9.97 -26.48 1.36
N PRO A 72 9.09 -27.16 0.60
CA PRO A 72 7.71 -27.36 1.02
C PRO A 72 7.63 -28.15 2.32
N GLY A 73 6.67 -27.77 3.17
CA GLY A 73 6.37 -28.51 4.40
C GLY A 73 5.69 -29.84 4.12
N PRO A 74 5.71 -30.77 5.10
CA PRO A 74 5.16 -32.11 4.93
C PRO A 74 3.66 -32.16 4.68
N ASN A 75 2.93 -31.09 4.97
CA ASN A 75 1.47 -30.98 4.78
C ASN A 75 1.09 -30.04 3.63
N ASP A 76 2.05 -29.64 2.80
CA ASP A 76 1.78 -28.75 1.70
C ASP A 76 1.23 -29.49 0.48
N PHE A 77 0.20 -28.91 -0.13
CA PHE A 77 -0.42 -29.45 -1.35
C PHE A 77 0.21 -28.88 -2.62
N ASN A 78 1.05 -27.84 -2.47
CA ASN A 78 1.66 -27.09 -3.55
C ASN A 78 3.12 -26.79 -3.23
N ILE A 79 3.83 -26.30 -4.22
CA ILE A 79 5.28 -26.04 -4.18
C ILE A 79 5.65 -24.64 -3.67
N TRP A 80 4.69 -23.83 -3.21
CA TRP A 80 4.90 -22.45 -2.76
C TRP A 80 4.60 -22.27 -1.27
N PRO A 81 5.22 -23.03 -0.34
CA PRO A 81 4.79 -23.12 1.05
C PRO A 81 4.83 -21.78 1.81
N ASN A 82 5.77 -20.92 1.49
CA ASN A 82 5.98 -19.65 2.20
C ASN A 82 5.63 -18.42 1.37
N ALA A 83 4.80 -18.56 0.33
CA ALA A 83 4.34 -17.42 -0.44
C ALA A 83 3.57 -16.44 0.45
N SER A 84 3.88 -15.14 0.35
CA SER A 84 3.28 -14.06 1.11
C SER A 84 2.77 -12.95 0.19
N TRP A 85 1.99 -12.01 0.75
CA TRP A 85 1.39 -10.95 -0.08
C TRP A 85 1.11 -9.67 0.67
N GLY A 86 1.85 -8.59 0.36
CA GLY A 86 1.67 -7.27 0.94
C GLY A 86 2.01 -7.22 2.42
N GLY A 87 1.36 -6.32 3.14
CA GLY A 87 1.55 -6.16 4.56
C GLY A 87 2.03 -4.76 4.96
N ARG A 88 2.00 -4.49 6.26
CA ARG A 88 2.37 -3.20 6.82
C ARG A 88 3.41 -3.34 7.91
N ILE A 89 4.43 -2.49 7.85
CA ILE A 89 5.47 -2.38 8.88
C ILE A 89 4.97 -1.48 10.01
N ILE A 90 5.26 -1.88 11.24
CA ILE A 90 5.09 -1.06 12.42
C ILE A 90 6.31 -1.25 13.34
N GLN A 91 6.85 -0.14 13.86
CA GLN A 91 7.97 -0.17 14.79
C GLN A 91 7.47 -0.55 16.19
N ASP A 92 8.20 -1.41 16.88
CA ASP A 92 7.90 -1.74 18.27
C ASP A 92 7.94 -0.48 19.14
N ARG A 93 6.99 -0.35 20.05
CA ARG A 93 6.91 0.84 20.91
C ARG A 93 7.88 0.79 22.08
N ASN A 94 8.25 -0.41 22.53
CA ASN A 94 9.12 -0.66 23.66
C ASN A 94 10.59 -0.80 23.23
N ASP A 95 10.82 -1.41 22.06
CA ASP A 95 12.16 -1.53 21.47
C ASP A 95 12.19 -0.93 20.07
N LYS A 96 12.77 0.25 19.94
CA LYS A 96 12.84 0.98 18.67
C LYS A 96 13.69 0.31 17.59
N ARG A 97 14.45 -0.72 17.93
CA ARG A 97 15.25 -1.50 16.99
C ARG A 97 14.50 -2.71 16.42
N VAL A 98 13.31 -3.00 16.93
CA VAL A 98 12.48 -4.10 16.44
C VAL A 98 11.38 -3.57 15.54
N PHE A 99 11.22 -4.21 14.38
CA PHE A 99 10.17 -3.92 13.42
C PHE A 99 9.32 -5.15 13.20
N HIS A 100 8.00 -4.95 13.17
CA HIS A 100 7.03 -6.00 12.91
C HIS A 100 6.41 -5.77 11.54
N LEU A 101 6.28 -6.84 10.78
CA LEU A 101 5.54 -6.88 9.52
C LEU A 101 4.33 -7.78 9.71
N PHE A 102 3.14 -7.20 9.60
CA PHE A 102 1.90 -7.96 9.51
C PHE A 102 1.61 -8.19 8.03
N THR A 103 1.72 -9.42 7.60
CA THR A 103 1.56 -9.82 6.19
C THR A 103 0.68 -11.05 6.08
N VAL A 104 0.26 -11.35 4.86
CA VAL A 104 -0.45 -12.59 4.55
C VAL A 104 0.55 -13.67 4.16
N GLN A 105 0.29 -14.88 4.64
CA GLN A 105 0.88 -16.12 4.14
C GLN A 105 -0.24 -17.06 3.68
N PHE A 106 0.09 -18.00 2.80
CA PHE A 106 -0.90 -18.93 2.25
C PHE A 106 -0.68 -20.33 2.82
N SER A 107 -1.73 -20.92 3.38
CA SER A 107 -1.65 -22.26 3.96
C SER A 107 -1.46 -23.33 2.90
N HIS A 108 -0.82 -24.43 3.26
CA HIS A 108 -0.61 -25.61 2.45
C HIS A 108 0.12 -25.34 1.11
N GLY A 109 0.96 -24.33 1.06
CA GLY A 109 1.68 -23.97 -0.15
C GLY A 109 0.81 -23.55 -1.32
N CYS A 110 -0.41 -23.07 -1.07
CA CYS A 110 -1.38 -22.76 -2.12
C CYS A 110 -1.05 -21.51 -2.95
N GLY A 111 -0.15 -20.68 -2.50
CA GLY A 111 0.32 -19.48 -3.19
C GLY A 111 -0.79 -18.47 -3.50
N LEU A 112 -0.44 -17.43 -4.25
CA LEU A 112 -1.31 -16.28 -4.49
C LEU A 112 -2.64 -16.66 -5.19
N LYS A 113 -2.67 -17.62 -6.07
CA LYS A 113 -3.92 -18.06 -6.73
C LYS A 113 -4.95 -18.64 -5.77
N GLY A 114 -4.48 -19.20 -4.65
CA GLY A 114 -5.33 -19.77 -3.61
C GLY A 114 -5.65 -18.79 -2.48
N TRP A 115 -5.40 -17.47 -2.64
CA TRP A 115 -5.56 -16.50 -1.56
C TRP A 115 -6.92 -16.59 -0.86
N ARG A 116 -7.93 -16.96 -1.58
CA ARG A 116 -9.24 -17.23 -1.05
C ARG A 116 -9.53 -18.74 -1.19
N PRO A 117 -9.62 -19.49 -0.13
CA PRO A 117 -9.66 -19.13 1.30
C PRO A 117 -8.35 -19.31 2.08
N HIS A 118 -7.21 -19.59 1.43
CA HIS A 118 -6.00 -20.11 2.08
C HIS A 118 -5.14 -19.03 2.77
N SER A 119 -5.49 -17.74 2.67
CA SER A 119 -4.73 -16.70 3.35
C SER A 119 -5.00 -16.66 4.84
N TYR A 120 -3.93 -16.45 5.60
CA TYR A 120 -3.96 -16.13 7.01
C TYR A 120 -2.91 -15.08 7.33
N ILE A 121 -3.11 -14.35 8.41
CA ILE A 121 -2.20 -13.27 8.82
C ILE A 121 -1.14 -13.81 9.74
N ILE A 122 0.11 -13.47 9.44
CA ILE A 122 1.25 -13.69 10.30
C ILE A 122 1.84 -12.36 10.76
N ARG A 123 2.55 -12.40 11.87
CA ARG A 123 3.49 -11.39 12.32
C ARG A 123 4.90 -11.92 12.09
N ALA A 124 5.70 -11.14 11.38
CA ALA A 124 7.11 -11.39 11.21
C ALA A 124 7.92 -10.25 11.87
N GLU A 125 9.14 -10.53 12.31
CA GLU A 125 10.01 -9.58 12.98
C GLU A 125 11.31 -9.36 12.21
N SER A 126 11.81 -8.11 12.25
CA SER A 126 13.16 -7.76 11.86
C SER A 126 13.90 -7.07 13.01
N HIS A 127 15.13 -7.50 13.24
CA HIS A 127 16.09 -6.90 14.17
C HIS A 127 17.26 -6.22 13.45
N THR A 128 17.20 -6.16 12.13
CA THR A 128 18.24 -5.62 11.23
C THR A 128 17.83 -4.30 10.58
N GLY A 129 16.65 -3.79 10.92
CA GLY A 129 16.10 -2.55 10.38
C GLY A 129 14.77 -2.73 9.67
N PRO A 130 14.15 -1.64 9.21
CA PRO A 130 12.81 -1.67 8.58
C PRO A 130 12.77 -2.42 7.24
N GLN A 131 13.90 -2.52 6.55
CA GLN A 131 13.97 -3.26 5.29
C GLN A 131 13.84 -4.77 5.49
N GLY A 132 14.21 -5.27 6.67
CA GLY A 132 14.32 -6.70 6.92
C GLY A 132 15.75 -7.23 6.68
N PRO A 133 15.97 -8.56 6.52
CA PRO A 133 14.91 -9.56 6.33
C PRO A 133 13.99 -9.71 7.55
N TYR A 134 12.73 -10.00 7.27
CA TYR A 134 11.74 -10.34 8.29
C TYR A 134 11.64 -11.85 8.42
N HIS A 135 11.55 -12.33 9.65
CA HIS A 135 11.40 -13.74 9.98
C HIS A 135 10.06 -14.00 10.65
N TYR A 136 9.45 -15.13 10.33
CA TYR A 136 8.21 -15.55 10.97
C TYR A 136 8.34 -15.54 12.50
N ALA A 137 7.41 -14.91 13.18
CA ALA A 137 7.35 -14.87 14.64
C ALA A 137 6.13 -15.63 15.18
N ASP A 138 4.93 -15.33 14.67
CA ASP A 138 3.71 -16.03 15.07
C ASP A 138 2.59 -15.90 14.02
N THR A 139 1.59 -16.78 14.16
CA THR A 139 0.34 -16.74 13.41
C THR A 139 -0.70 -15.94 14.19
N VAL A 140 -1.28 -14.93 13.54
CA VAL A 140 -2.20 -13.98 14.15
C VAL A 140 -3.66 -14.35 13.91
N SER A 141 -3.99 -14.95 12.77
CA SER A 141 -5.35 -15.31 12.40
C SER A 141 -5.46 -16.74 11.90
N LYS A 142 -6.67 -17.26 11.89
CA LYS A 142 -7.03 -18.46 11.12
C LYS A 142 -7.25 -18.11 9.65
N ASN A 143 -7.47 -19.10 8.80
CA ASN A 143 -8.02 -18.91 7.47
C ASN A 143 -9.51 -18.49 7.60
N PHE A 144 -10.12 -17.70 6.81
CA PHE A 144 -9.60 -16.85 5.77
C PHE A 144 -9.45 -15.42 6.30
N ALA A 145 -8.24 -14.90 6.34
CA ALA A 145 -7.96 -13.51 6.69
C ALA A 145 -6.90 -12.96 5.72
N HIS A 146 -7.22 -11.85 5.04
CA HIS A 146 -6.42 -11.35 3.93
C HIS A 146 -6.28 -9.82 3.99
N ASN A 147 -5.25 -9.27 3.36
CA ASN A 147 -4.99 -7.83 3.25
C ASN A 147 -4.95 -7.11 4.62
N PRO A 148 -4.01 -7.48 5.52
CA PRO A 148 -3.91 -6.89 6.83
C PRO A 148 -3.50 -5.41 6.78
N ASP A 149 -4.14 -4.60 7.64
CA ASP A 149 -3.75 -3.23 7.90
C ASP A 149 -3.67 -2.99 9.41
N ILE A 150 -2.46 -2.90 9.94
CA ILE A 150 -2.18 -2.71 11.36
C ILE A 150 -1.98 -1.24 11.68
N VAL A 151 -2.65 -0.73 12.72
CA VAL A 151 -2.46 0.61 13.26
C VAL A 151 -2.41 0.59 14.78
N TYR A 152 -1.76 1.56 15.38
CA TYR A 152 -1.87 1.82 16.81
C TYR A 152 -2.86 2.96 17.06
N SER A 153 -3.87 2.71 17.92
CA SER A 153 -4.79 3.74 18.39
C SER A 153 -4.25 4.32 19.70
N PRO A 154 -3.71 5.57 19.70
CA PRO A 154 -3.16 6.16 20.90
C PRO A 154 -4.22 6.42 21.99
N ALA A 155 -5.45 6.73 21.58
CA ALA A 155 -6.55 6.99 22.49
C ALA A 155 -7.07 5.73 23.20
N ASP A 156 -7.02 4.58 22.53
CA ASP A 156 -7.42 3.29 23.10
C ASP A 156 -6.23 2.55 23.72
N LYS A 157 -5.00 2.99 23.44
CA LYS A 157 -3.74 2.32 23.80
C LYS A 157 -3.70 0.87 23.28
N LYS A 158 -4.23 0.65 22.06
CA LYS A 158 -4.34 -0.67 21.45
C LYS A 158 -3.79 -0.70 20.03
N TYR A 159 -3.27 -1.83 19.65
CA TYR A 159 -3.06 -2.17 18.27
C TYR A 159 -4.39 -2.66 17.68
N LEU A 160 -4.71 -2.20 16.49
CA LEU A 160 -5.91 -2.56 15.73
C LEU A 160 -5.49 -3.17 14.42
N LEU A 161 -5.92 -4.39 14.15
CA LEU A 161 -5.60 -5.13 12.93
C LEU A 161 -6.86 -5.34 12.11
N TYR A 162 -6.95 -4.67 10.99
CA TYR A 162 -8.04 -4.83 10.02
C TYR A 162 -7.66 -5.85 8.96
N SER A 163 -8.64 -6.60 8.49
CA SER A 163 -8.46 -7.57 7.41
C SER A 163 -9.76 -7.78 6.64
N ILE A 164 -9.66 -8.41 5.48
CA ILE A 164 -10.82 -8.95 4.76
C ILE A 164 -10.94 -10.45 5.01
N GLY A 165 -12.17 -10.94 4.95
CA GLY A 165 -12.49 -12.34 5.12
C GLY A 165 -13.16 -12.64 6.46
N VAL A 166 -13.52 -13.89 6.61
CA VAL A 166 -14.11 -14.44 7.83
C VAL A 166 -13.33 -15.69 8.19
N GLU A 167 -12.81 -15.72 9.41
CA GLU A 167 -12.04 -16.86 9.90
C GLU A 167 -12.84 -18.16 9.88
N TYR A 168 -12.21 -19.25 9.44
CA TYR A 168 -12.80 -20.58 9.38
C TYR A 168 -11.88 -21.61 10.01
N ASP A 169 -12.48 -22.51 10.78
CA ASP A 169 -11.88 -23.74 11.28
C ASP A 169 -12.17 -24.89 10.31
N LYS A 170 -11.64 -24.84 9.09
CA LYS A 170 -11.85 -25.87 8.09
C LYS A 170 -10.51 -26.50 7.68
N LEU A 171 -10.50 -27.82 7.64
CA LEU A 171 -9.41 -28.56 7.00
C LEU A 171 -9.60 -28.53 5.47
N PHE A 172 -8.55 -28.15 4.77
CA PHE A 172 -8.46 -28.19 3.32
C PHE A 172 -7.67 -29.42 2.90
N THR A 173 -8.01 -30.00 1.77
CA THR A 173 -7.33 -31.15 1.16
C THR A 173 -6.70 -30.81 -0.18
N LYS A 174 -6.96 -29.60 -0.70
CA LYS A 174 -6.40 -29.06 -1.95
C LYS A 174 -6.52 -27.56 -1.94
N CYS A 175 -5.74 -26.89 -2.80
CA CYS A 175 -5.92 -25.46 -3.05
C CYS A 175 -7.24 -25.22 -3.78
N GLU A 176 -8.12 -24.46 -3.15
CA GLU A 176 -9.43 -24.13 -3.75
C GLU A 176 -9.30 -22.98 -4.75
N SER A 177 -10.20 -22.94 -5.71
CA SER A 177 -10.35 -21.80 -6.60
C SER A 177 -11.08 -20.64 -5.91
N ILE A 178 -10.89 -19.43 -6.40
CA ILE A 178 -11.57 -18.24 -5.91
C ILE A 178 -13.09 -18.38 -6.03
N SER A 179 -13.81 -18.14 -4.94
CA SER A 179 -15.27 -18.11 -4.89
C SER A 179 -15.71 -16.98 -3.95
N TYR A 180 -16.30 -15.93 -4.51
CA TYR A 180 -16.79 -14.77 -3.74
C TYR A 180 -18.02 -15.10 -2.89
N THR A 181 -18.91 -15.94 -3.39
CA THR A 181 -20.13 -16.35 -2.68
C THR A 181 -19.81 -17.16 -1.42
N ARG A 182 -18.83 -18.04 -1.52
CA ARG A 182 -18.44 -18.91 -0.40
C ARG A 182 -17.50 -18.21 0.58
N TRP A 183 -16.70 -17.28 0.10
CA TRP A 183 -15.65 -16.59 0.85
C TRP A 183 -15.77 -15.07 0.67
N PRO A 184 -16.76 -14.42 1.33
CA PRO A 184 -17.03 -12.99 1.14
C PRO A 184 -15.92 -12.10 1.68
N ASN A 185 -15.78 -10.91 1.11
CA ASN A 185 -14.79 -9.91 1.48
C ASN A 185 -15.24 -9.02 2.65
N ASN A 186 -15.84 -9.58 3.69
CA ASN A 186 -16.18 -8.77 4.86
C ASN A 186 -14.94 -8.15 5.47
N ILE A 187 -15.03 -6.90 5.94
CA ILE A 187 -13.94 -6.29 6.69
C ILE A 187 -14.16 -6.53 8.17
N SER A 188 -13.12 -7.05 8.80
CA SER A 188 -13.10 -7.35 10.25
C SER A 188 -11.94 -6.64 10.93
N VAL A 189 -12.05 -6.45 12.24
CA VAL A 189 -11.01 -5.89 13.11
C VAL A 189 -10.77 -6.75 14.32
N SER A 190 -9.51 -6.94 14.66
CA SER A 190 -9.02 -7.51 15.92
C SER A 190 -8.20 -6.47 16.68
N ALA A 191 -8.08 -6.59 17.98
CA ALA A 191 -7.33 -5.66 18.82
C ALA A 191 -6.48 -6.39 19.87
N ALA A 192 -5.32 -5.80 20.18
CA ALA A 192 -4.43 -6.27 21.23
C ALA A 192 -3.82 -5.10 22.02
N ASP A 193 -3.45 -5.34 23.26
CA ASP A 193 -2.72 -4.37 24.09
C ASP A 193 -1.23 -4.37 23.76
N ASP A 194 -0.68 -5.53 23.43
CA ASP A 194 0.68 -5.70 22.94
C ASP A 194 0.67 -6.12 21.46
N ILE A 195 1.70 -5.73 20.72
CA ILE A 195 1.82 -6.06 19.30
C ILE A 195 1.96 -7.56 19.04
N ARG A 196 2.43 -8.30 20.04
CA ARG A 196 2.55 -9.76 20.03
C ARG A 196 1.26 -10.47 20.41
N GLY A 197 0.22 -9.71 20.77
CA GLY A 197 -1.03 -10.23 21.26
C GLY A 197 -1.10 -10.37 22.80
N PRO A 198 -2.05 -11.14 23.35
CA PRO A 198 -3.05 -11.90 22.60
C PRO A 198 -4.03 -11.01 21.82
N TRP A 199 -4.39 -11.44 20.63
CA TRP A 199 -5.35 -10.76 19.78
C TRP A 199 -6.78 -11.15 20.13
N SER A 200 -7.68 -10.19 20.15
CA SER A 200 -9.10 -10.49 20.33
C SER A 200 -9.65 -11.24 19.10
N PRO A 201 -10.75 -11.98 19.23
CA PRO A 201 -11.42 -12.52 18.05
C PRO A 201 -11.75 -11.41 17.05
N PHE A 202 -11.62 -11.71 15.75
CA PHE A 202 -11.97 -10.76 14.69
C PHE A 202 -13.47 -10.48 14.73
N LYS A 203 -13.80 -9.19 14.71
CA LYS A 203 -15.18 -8.69 14.65
C LYS A 203 -15.43 -8.02 13.32
N MET A 204 -16.45 -8.47 12.59
CA MET A 204 -16.90 -7.84 11.37
C MET A 204 -17.37 -6.40 11.63
N VAL A 205 -16.88 -5.46 10.83
CA VAL A 205 -17.23 -4.02 10.89
C VAL A 205 -17.87 -3.51 9.61
N LEU A 206 -17.59 -4.13 8.47
CA LEU A 206 -18.26 -3.88 7.20
C LEU A 206 -18.59 -5.20 6.50
N ASP A 207 -19.85 -5.33 6.12
CA ASP A 207 -20.34 -6.46 5.34
C ASP A 207 -20.05 -6.26 3.85
N SER A 208 -19.80 -7.36 3.12
CA SER A 208 -19.65 -7.36 1.66
C SER A 208 -20.97 -7.15 0.91
N ASP A 209 -22.13 -7.46 1.56
CA ASP A 209 -23.46 -7.35 0.97
C ASP A 209 -24.01 -5.92 1.09
N ARG A 210 -23.27 -4.96 0.58
CA ARG A 210 -23.66 -3.54 0.60
C ARG A 210 -24.34 -3.11 -0.68
N PRO A 211 -25.01 -1.93 -0.68
CA PRO A 211 -25.59 -1.36 -1.89
C PRO A 211 -24.60 -1.35 -3.06
N ALA A 212 -25.11 -1.43 -4.28
CA ALA A 212 -24.32 -1.40 -5.50
C ALA A 212 -23.31 -0.23 -5.50
N GLY A 213 -22.09 -0.50 -5.91
CA GLY A 213 -21.02 0.49 -6.00
C GLY A 213 -20.15 0.64 -4.73
N ILE A 214 -20.39 -0.13 -3.66
CA ILE A 214 -19.51 -0.15 -2.48
C ILE A 214 -18.91 -1.55 -2.30
N HIS A 215 -17.62 -1.68 -2.58
CA HIS A 215 -16.89 -2.92 -2.38
C HIS A 215 -16.17 -2.92 -1.03
N ALA A 216 -16.76 -3.58 -0.02
CA ALA A 216 -16.17 -3.71 1.32
C ALA A 216 -14.94 -4.62 1.28
N THR A 217 -13.85 -4.13 0.72
CA THR A 217 -12.57 -4.84 0.60
C THR A 217 -11.39 -3.87 0.75
N ASN A 218 -10.20 -4.41 0.95
CA ASN A 218 -8.94 -3.68 0.99
C ASN A 218 -8.92 -2.53 2.01
N PRO A 219 -9.04 -2.85 3.32
CA PRO A 219 -9.11 -1.83 4.36
C PRO A 219 -7.81 -1.05 4.50
N SER A 220 -7.96 0.25 4.76
CA SER A 220 -6.89 1.12 5.23
C SER A 220 -7.41 1.99 6.38
N ALA A 221 -6.92 1.72 7.56
CA ALA A 221 -7.37 2.39 8.78
C ALA A 221 -6.44 3.54 9.16
N PHE A 222 -7.02 4.62 9.66
CA PHE A 222 -6.29 5.76 10.19
C PHE A 222 -6.97 6.29 11.47
N PRO A 223 -6.34 6.16 12.65
CA PRO A 223 -6.81 6.79 13.88
C PRO A 223 -6.68 8.31 13.81
N LEU A 224 -7.78 9.06 14.03
CA LEU A 224 -7.81 10.53 13.96
C LEU A 224 -7.24 11.23 15.19
N TRP A 225 -6.48 10.53 15.99
CA TRP A 225 -5.92 11.08 17.20
C TRP A 225 -4.79 12.10 16.93
N THR A 226 -4.83 13.23 17.62
CA THR A 226 -3.69 14.13 17.79
C THR A 226 -3.59 14.57 19.24
N ARG A 227 -2.43 15.05 19.68
CA ARG A 227 -2.28 15.61 21.05
C ARG A 227 -3.24 16.78 21.32
N ARG A 228 -3.56 17.57 20.29
CA ARG A 228 -4.49 18.72 20.38
C ARG A 228 -5.95 18.31 20.30
N ASN A 229 -6.23 17.17 19.67
CA ASN A 229 -7.58 16.61 19.55
C ASN A 229 -7.52 15.10 19.82
N PRO A 230 -7.56 14.69 21.10
CA PRO A 230 -7.49 13.28 21.50
C PRO A 230 -8.85 12.60 21.29
N THR A 231 -9.14 12.20 20.08
CA THR A 231 -10.35 11.44 19.71
C THR A 231 -10.02 9.96 19.57
N ARG A 232 -11.04 9.09 19.74
CA ARG A 232 -10.99 7.65 19.43
C ARG A 232 -11.50 7.33 18.04
N GLU A 233 -11.80 8.36 17.26
CA GLU A 233 -12.38 8.21 15.94
C GLU A 233 -11.39 7.53 15.00
N ILE A 234 -11.93 6.59 14.21
CA ILE A 234 -11.20 5.86 13.18
C ILE A 234 -11.76 6.24 11.82
N VAL A 235 -10.88 6.58 10.90
CA VAL A 235 -11.17 6.63 9.46
C VAL A 235 -10.83 5.28 8.86
N LEU A 236 -11.67 4.77 8.00
CA LEU A 236 -11.46 3.53 7.24
C LEU A 236 -11.71 3.82 5.76
N GLY A 237 -10.63 3.88 4.99
CA GLY A 237 -10.69 3.86 3.53
C GLY A 237 -10.80 2.42 3.04
N ILE A 238 -11.58 2.22 2.00
CA ILE A 238 -11.73 0.93 1.31
C ILE A 238 -11.57 1.12 -0.19
N LYS A 239 -11.56 0.01 -0.94
CA LYS A 239 -11.59 0.04 -2.41
C LYS A 239 -12.64 1.05 -2.91
N ASP A 240 -12.42 1.60 -4.10
CA ASP A 240 -13.29 2.57 -4.79
C ASP A 240 -13.45 3.91 -4.05
N TYR A 241 -12.50 4.23 -3.14
CA TYR A 241 -12.52 5.48 -2.38
C TYR A 241 -13.79 5.74 -1.58
N SER A 242 -14.39 4.70 -1.08
CA SER A 242 -15.39 4.84 -0.03
C SER A 242 -14.70 5.03 1.31
N ILE A 243 -15.03 6.12 1.99
CA ILE A 243 -14.44 6.49 3.27
C ILE A 243 -15.52 6.41 4.35
N PHE A 244 -15.24 5.61 5.35
CA PHE A 244 -16.07 5.44 6.53
C PHE A 244 -15.42 6.06 7.74
N THR A 245 -16.23 6.47 8.73
CA THR A 245 -15.72 6.80 10.06
C THR A 245 -16.50 6.06 11.14
N ALA A 246 -15.84 5.84 12.27
CA ALA A 246 -16.45 5.28 13.46
C ALA A 246 -15.96 6.03 14.70
N LYS A 247 -16.84 6.29 15.66
CA LYS A 247 -16.51 7.00 16.91
C LYS A 247 -15.44 6.26 17.74
N THR A 248 -15.41 4.95 17.64
CA THR A 248 -14.38 4.07 18.17
C THR A 248 -14.23 2.88 17.23
N TRP A 249 -13.14 2.14 17.32
CA TRP A 249 -12.94 0.94 16.51
C TRP A 249 -14.03 -0.14 16.67
N LYS A 250 -14.79 -0.11 17.78
CA LYS A 250 -15.92 -1.03 18.07
C LYS A 250 -17.27 -0.53 17.59
N SER A 251 -17.38 0.76 17.25
CA SER A 251 -18.63 1.39 16.88
C SER A 251 -19.03 1.03 15.44
N LYS A 252 -20.27 1.36 15.07
CA LYS A 252 -20.72 1.26 13.67
C LYS A 252 -19.88 2.19 12.81
N TYR A 253 -19.46 1.68 11.65
CA TYR A 253 -18.78 2.44 10.61
C TYR A 253 -19.82 3.06 9.68
N GLU A 254 -19.78 4.38 9.55
CA GLU A 254 -20.72 5.16 8.75
C GLU A 254 -20.00 5.72 7.51
N LEU A 255 -20.63 5.58 6.36
CA LEU A 255 -20.14 6.17 5.11
C LEU A 255 -20.13 7.70 5.24
N LYS A 256 -18.99 8.33 5.01
CA LYS A 256 -18.81 9.79 5.03
C LYS A 256 -18.56 10.34 3.63
N TYR A 257 -17.93 9.56 2.79
CA TYR A 257 -17.61 9.98 1.43
C TYR A 257 -17.51 8.75 0.53
N GLN A 258 -18.04 8.89 -0.66
CA GLN A 258 -17.83 7.98 -1.77
C GLN A 258 -17.41 8.81 -2.96
N ALA A 259 -16.26 8.52 -3.52
CA ALA A 259 -15.78 9.22 -4.69
C ALA A 259 -16.69 8.92 -5.90
N THR A 260 -17.08 9.98 -6.59
CA THR A 260 -17.69 9.88 -7.91
C THR A 260 -16.74 10.55 -8.89
N TRP A 261 -16.27 9.76 -9.85
CA TRP A 261 -15.30 10.26 -10.82
C TRP A 261 -15.96 10.42 -12.18
N ASN A 262 -15.84 11.61 -12.74
CA ASN A 262 -16.36 11.91 -14.07
C ASN A 262 -15.21 11.81 -15.08
N VAL A 263 -14.71 10.59 -15.29
CA VAL A 263 -13.55 10.29 -16.14
C VAL A 263 -13.87 9.16 -17.11
N THR A 264 -13.14 9.11 -18.22
CA THR A 264 -13.22 8.03 -19.19
C THR A 264 -12.79 6.70 -18.55
N GLU A 265 -13.24 5.57 -19.09
CA GLU A 265 -12.94 4.23 -18.53
C GLU A 265 -11.46 3.99 -18.27
N GLN A 266 -10.58 4.41 -19.19
CA GLN A 266 -9.12 4.25 -19.06
C GLN A 266 -8.48 5.14 -17.98
N GLN A 267 -9.20 6.13 -17.49
CA GLN A 267 -8.71 7.13 -16.54
C GLN A 267 -9.45 7.04 -15.19
N ASN A 268 -10.27 5.99 -15.03
CA ASN A 268 -11.17 5.88 -13.90
C ASN A 268 -10.44 5.44 -12.62
N PRO A 269 -10.39 6.27 -11.57
CA PRO A 269 -9.86 5.87 -10.26
C PRO A 269 -10.64 4.72 -9.60
N GLU A 270 -11.86 4.40 -10.04
CA GLU A 270 -12.59 3.19 -9.59
C GLU A 270 -11.81 1.90 -9.85
N TRP A 271 -10.85 1.94 -10.76
CA TRP A 271 -9.94 0.84 -11.06
C TRP A 271 -8.74 0.78 -10.12
N THR A 272 -8.73 1.58 -9.07
CA THR A 272 -7.74 1.49 -8.03
C THR A 272 -8.18 0.50 -6.95
N GLU A 273 -7.22 -0.28 -6.47
CA GLU A 273 -7.38 -1.17 -5.32
C GLU A 273 -6.36 -0.84 -4.24
N ASP A 274 -6.49 -1.50 -3.10
CA ASP A 274 -5.50 -1.48 -2.01
C ASP A 274 -5.13 -0.07 -1.53
N PRO A 275 -6.10 0.77 -1.17
CA PRO A 275 -5.78 2.09 -0.66
C PRO A 275 -4.90 2.01 0.59
N PHE A 276 -3.99 2.95 0.71
CA PHE A 276 -3.32 3.28 1.94
C PHE A 276 -3.53 4.75 2.21
N ILE A 277 -4.40 5.06 3.19
CA ILE A 277 -4.79 6.43 3.53
C ILE A 277 -3.95 6.97 4.67
N TRP A 278 -3.55 8.23 4.57
CA TRP A 278 -2.88 8.94 5.66
C TRP A 278 -3.20 10.43 5.66
N ARG A 279 -2.84 11.08 6.75
CA ARG A 279 -2.91 12.53 6.90
C ARG A 279 -1.50 13.07 7.07
N ASP A 280 -1.11 14.05 6.24
CA ASP A 280 0.22 14.64 6.25
C ASP A 280 0.41 15.63 7.42
N LYS A 281 1.64 16.17 7.55
CA LYS A 281 2.01 17.18 8.56
C LYS A 281 1.21 18.49 8.45
N ARG A 282 0.70 18.83 7.27
CA ARG A 282 -0.14 20.02 7.02
C ARG A 282 -1.61 19.76 7.24
N GLY A 283 -1.97 18.50 7.49
CA GLY A 283 -3.35 18.07 7.71
C GLY A 283 -4.10 17.69 6.43
N HIS A 284 -3.42 17.58 5.31
CA HIS A 284 -3.99 17.11 4.06
C HIS A 284 -4.12 15.58 4.06
N TRP A 285 -5.07 15.10 3.29
CA TRP A 285 -5.34 13.68 3.14
C TRP A 285 -4.74 13.17 1.85
N HIS A 286 -4.18 11.97 1.94
CA HIS A 286 -3.56 11.28 0.83
C HIS A 286 -3.98 9.82 0.80
N SER A 287 -3.89 9.23 -0.38
CA SER A 287 -3.98 7.79 -0.56
C SER A 287 -3.03 7.34 -1.67
N ILE A 288 -2.23 6.30 -1.41
CA ILE A 288 -1.48 5.59 -2.43
C ILE A 288 -2.15 4.25 -2.68
N ASN A 289 -2.20 3.82 -3.93
CA ASN A 289 -3.02 2.72 -4.37
C ASN A 289 -2.31 1.89 -5.42
N HIS A 290 -2.80 0.68 -5.61
CA HIS A 290 -2.58 -0.09 -6.83
C HIS A 290 -3.55 0.40 -7.91
N TRP A 291 -3.04 0.78 -9.07
CA TRP A 291 -3.83 1.25 -10.20
C TRP A 291 -3.89 0.19 -11.30
N MET A 292 -5.10 -0.27 -11.60
CA MET A 292 -5.34 -1.36 -12.56
C MET A 292 -5.58 -0.86 -13.98
N ILE A 293 -4.85 0.15 -14.43
CA ILE A 293 -5.04 0.79 -15.75
C ILE A 293 -4.96 -0.23 -16.91
N ASP A 294 -4.24 -1.30 -16.71
CA ASP A 294 -4.01 -2.37 -17.66
C ASP A 294 -5.07 -3.47 -17.65
N TYR A 295 -6.01 -3.44 -16.71
CA TYR A 295 -7.04 -4.47 -16.57
C TYR A 295 -8.15 -4.37 -17.61
N VAL A 296 -8.30 -3.19 -18.25
CA VAL A 296 -9.42 -2.84 -19.13
C VAL A 296 -9.31 -3.45 -20.53
N GLU A 297 -8.11 -3.57 -21.06
CA GLU A 297 -7.97 -3.82 -22.49
C GLU A 297 -7.80 -5.28 -22.92
N ASN A 298 -7.87 -6.20 -22.06
CA ASN A 298 -7.86 -7.66 -22.26
C ASN A 298 -7.03 -8.37 -21.19
N ASP A 299 -7.54 -9.47 -20.67
CA ASP A 299 -6.80 -10.53 -19.94
C ASP A 299 -5.48 -10.98 -20.61
N LYS A 300 -5.16 -10.45 -21.78
CA LYS A 300 -4.01 -10.78 -22.61
C LYS A 300 -2.89 -9.77 -22.57
N GLN A 301 -3.12 -8.55 -22.09
CA GLN A 301 -2.04 -7.57 -22.01
C GLN A 301 -1.34 -7.68 -20.65
N GLN A 302 -0.07 -8.00 -20.73
CA GLN A 302 0.84 -8.19 -19.60
C GLN A 302 1.49 -6.85 -19.18
N TRP A 303 0.70 -5.78 -19.10
CA TRP A 303 1.25 -4.52 -18.61
C TRP A 303 1.51 -4.60 -17.11
N PRO A 304 2.68 -4.13 -16.65
CA PRO A 304 2.97 -4.07 -15.23
C PRO A 304 1.97 -3.16 -14.51
N ARG A 305 1.39 -3.63 -13.43
CA ARG A 305 0.49 -2.85 -12.59
C ARG A 305 1.26 -1.80 -11.83
N VAL A 306 0.76 -0.59 -11.83
CA VAL A 306 1.44 0.59 -11.30
C VAL A 306 0.71 1.19 -10.11
N GLY A 307 1.39 2.03 -9.35
CA GLY A 307 0.77 2.76 -8.26
C GLY A 307 0.19 4.10 -8.69
N SER A 308 -0.86 4.52 -8.04
CA SER A 308 -1.44 5.84 -8.17
C SER A 308 -1.44 6.59 -6.84
N HIS A 309 -1.54 7.91 -6.90
CA HIS A 309 -1.62 8.78 -5.74
C HIS A 309 -2.83 9.70 -5.85
N LEU A 310 -3.62 9.76 -4.76
CA LEU A 310 -4.73 10.69 -4.62
C LEU A 310 -4.50 11.59 -3.41
N PHE A 311 -5.04 12.80 -3.47
CA PHE A 311 -4.88 13.77 -2.41
C PHE A 311 -6.09 14.68 -2.29
N SER A 312 -6.30 15.25 -1.09
CA SER A 312 -7.35 16.19 -0.78
C SER A 312 -7.01 17.03 0.45
N ARG A 313 -7.50 18.28 0.48
CA ARG A 313 -7.41 19.10 1.70
C ARG A 313 -8.37 18.63 2.79
N LYS A 314 -9.45 17.93 2.43
CA LYS A 314 -10.50 17.49 3.36
C LYS A 314 -10.77 15.99 3.18
N LEU A 315 -11.05 15.29 4.28
CA LEU A 315 -11.42 13.88 4.23
C LEU A 315 -12.56 13.58 3.25
N THR A 316 -13.53 14.47 3.20
CA THR A 316 -14.73 14.39 2.34
C THR A 316 -14.53 15.01 0.96
N GLY A 317 -13.29 15.24 0.55
CA GLY A 317 -12.97 15.75 -0.78
C GLY A 317 -13.14 17.27 -0.96
N PRO A 318 -13.05 17.78 -2.19
CA PRO A 318 -12.79 16.96 -3.39
C PRO A 318 -11.44 16.25 -3.33
N TRP A 319 -11.40 15.01 -3.81
CA TRP A 319 -10.17 14.27 -4.02
C TRP A 319 -9.67 14.48 -5.44
N HIS A 320 -8.38 14.65 -5.58
CA HIS A 320 -7.69 14.85 -6.84
C HIS A 320 -6.90 13.61 -7.21
N PHE A 321 -6.98 13.23 -8.46
CA PHE A 321 -6.24 12.14 -9.06
C PHE A 321 -5.48 12.67 -10.27
N LYS A 322 -4.19 12.37 -10.37
CA LYS A 322 -3.39 12.68 -11.55
C LYS A 322 -3.05 11.40 -12.30
N LEU A 323 -3.14 11.48 -13.63
CA LEU A 323 -2.80 10.37 -14.54
C LEU A 323 -1.29 10.19 -14.63
N GLN A 324 -0.69 9.71 -13.55
CA GLN A 324 0.74 9.42 -13.50
C GLN A 324 1.02 8.31 -12.51
N GLU A 325 2.10 7.60 -12.74
CA GLU A 325 2.57 6.56 -11.84
C GLU A 325 3.17 7.17 -10.57
N ALA A 326 2.62 6.86 -9.41
CA ALA A 326 3.26 7.17 -8.14
C ALA A 326 4.47 6.25 -7.87
N PHE A 327 4.39 5.02 -8.35
CA PHE A 327 5.48 4.03 -8.41
C PHE A 327 5.20 3.03 -9.53
N SER A 328 6.27 2.51 -10.14
CA SER A 328 6.16 1.51 -11.22
C SER A 328 6.40 0.08 -10.72
N SER A 329 6.14 -0.90 -11.59
CA SER A 329 6.47 -2.31 -11.33
C SER A 329 7.95 -2.62 -11.53
N ASN A 330 8.72 -1.69 -12.08
CA ASN A 330 10.17 -1.83 -12.22
C ASN A 330 10.86 -1.47 -10.90
N VAL A 331 11.66 -2.39 -10.38
CA VAL A 331 12.42 -2.22 -9.13
C VAL A 331 13.90 -2.33 -9.44
N THR A 332 14.65 -1.30 -9.08
CA THR A 332 16.13 -1.33 -9.09
C THR A 332 16.63 -1.87 -7.75
N PHE A 333 17.70 -2.64 -7.77
CA PHE A 333 18.32 -3.23 -6.59
C PHE A 333 19.70 -2.64 -6.31
N THR A 334 20.16 -2.77 -5.06
CA THR A 334 21.46 -2.25 -4.61
C THR A 334 22.66 -2.90 -5.30
N ASP A 335 22.48 -4.08 -5.89
CA ASP A 335 23.48 -4.77 -6.72
C ASP A 335 23.59 -4.23 -8.17
N GLY A 336 22.83 -3.17 -8.48
CA GLY A 336 22.75 -2.56 -9.80
C GLY A 336 21.81 -3.27 -10.79
N SER A 337 21.25 -4.40 -10.41
CA SER A 337 20.25 -5.11 -11.21
C SER A 337 18.88 -4.44 -11.12
N TRP A 338 17.98 -4.82 -12.03
CA TRP A 338 16.59 -4.40 -12.00
C TRP A 338 15.66 -5.56 -12.37
N GLN A 339 14.41 -5.46 -11.96
CA GLN A 339 13.39 -6.46 -12.25
C GLN A 339 12.03 -5.81 -12.41
N VAL A 340 11.32 -6.17 -13.47
CA VAL A 340 9.89 -5.86 -13.64
C VAL A 340 9.07 -6.97 -13.01
N PHE A 341 8.21 -6.61 -12.09
CA PHE A 341 7.26 -7.55 -11.50
C PHE A 341 5.96 -7.59 -12.31
N LYS A 342 5.40 -8.78 -12.47
CA LYS A 342 4.07 -8.98 -13.06
C LYS A 342 3.00 -8.30 -12.23
N ARG A 343 3.15 -8.35 -10.90
CA ARG A 343 2.30 -7.69 -9.92
C ARG A 343 3.16 -6.96 -8.91
N ARG A 344 2.78 -5.73 -8.60
CA ARG A 344 3.29 -4.94 -7.50
C ARG A 344 2.11 -4.20 -6.89
N GLU A 345 1.49 -4.79 -5.89
CA GLU A 345 0.21 -4.39 -5.33
C GLU A 345 0.34 -4.12 -3.82
N ARG A 346 -0.72 -3.63 -3.21
CA ARG A 346 -0.85 -3.41 -1.76
C ARG A 346 0.22 -2.49 -1.18
N PRO A 347 0.38 -1.26 -1.73
CA PRO A 347 1.35 -0.33 -1.19
C PRO A 347 0.96 0.07 0.23
N LYS A 348 1.91 0.03 1.15
CA LYS A 348 1.80 0.61 2.48
C LYS A 348 3.07 1.39 2.78
N LEU A 349 2.94 2.59 3.35
CA LEU A 349 4.07 3.44 3.69
C LEU A 349 4.40 3.35 5.17
N PHE A 350 5.69 3.34 5.47
CA PHE A 350 6.22 3.54 6.81
C PHE A 350 6.82 4.93 6.89
N PHE A 351 6.35 5.75 7.83
CA PHE A 351 6.73 7.15 7.97
C PHE A 351 7.72 7.38 9.11
N SER A 352 8.45 8.51 9.03
CA SER A 352 9.24 9.01 10.14
C SER A 352 8.36 9.31 11.37
N GLY A 353 8.92 9.08 12.56
CA GLY A 353 8.22 9.31 13.82
C GLY A 353 8.36 10.73 14.40
N ASP A 354 8.97 11.64 13.66
CA ASP A 354 9.29 13.01 14.07
C ASP A 354 8.15 14.02 13.87
N GLY A 355 7.05 13.58 13.29
CA GLY A 355 5.89 14.42 12.94
C GLY A 355 5.95 15.04 11.55
N GLU A 356 7.06 14.91 10.84
CA GLU A 356 7.22 15.38 9.46
C GLU A 356 6.47 14.50 8.45
N MET A 357 6.08 13.27 8.86
CA MET A 357 5.39 12.31 8.00
C MET A 357 6.16 12.05 6.69
N THR A 358 7.50 12.01 6.79
CA THR A 358 8.34 11.65 5.66
C THR A 358 8.19 10.15 5.38
N PRO A 359 7.79 9.72 4.18
CA PRO A 359 7.76 8.31 3.83
C PRO A 359 9.20 7.78 3.74
N LEU A 360 9.52 6.76 4.51
CA LEU A 360 10.86 6.15 4.59
C LEU A 360 10.94 4.83 3.84
N TYR A 361 9.87 4.05 3.86
CA TYR A 361 9.79 2.74 3.21
C TYR A 361 8.41 2.50 2.64
N MET A 362 8.37 1.71 1.57
CA MET A 362 7.15 1.17 1.00
C MET A 362 7.20 -0.35 1.03
N THR A 363 6.12 -0.98 1.48
CA THR A 363 5.88 -2.42 1.32
C THR A 363 4.95 -2.67 0.15
N ASN A 364 5.17 -3.76 -0.56
CA ASN A 364 4.28 -4.27 -1.60
C ASN A 364 4.22 -5.79 -1.57
N GLY A 365 3.11 -6.36 -1.99
CA GLY A 365 3.08 -7.73 -2.50
C GLY A 365 3.60 -7.74 -3.93
N VAL A 366 4.58 -8.60 -4.23
CA VAL A 366 5.15 -8.71 -5.57
C VAL A 366 5.11 -10.14 -6.08
N GLN A 367 4.94 -10.27 -7.41
CA GLN A 367 4.99 -11.52 -8.14
C GLN A 367 5.87 -11.36 -9.36
N GLU A 368 6.81 -12.28 -9.56
CA GLU A 368 7.69 -12.28 -10.73
C GLU A 368 6.94 -12.64 -12.01
N MET A 369 7.45 -12.21 -13.18
CA MET A 369 6.77 -12.34 -14.49
C MET A 369 6.37 -13.78 -14.81
N ASN A 370 7.22 -14.75 -14.53
CA ASN A 370 6.99 -16.16 -14.89
C ASN A 370 6.37 -16.99 -13.77
N GLN A 371 5.97 -16.35 -12.65
CA GLN A 371 5.41 -17.05 -11.51
C GLN A 371 3.88 -17.06 -11.55
N THR A 372 3.29 -18.14 -11.07
CA THR A 372 1.83 -18.31 -10.97
C THR A 372 1.33 -18.40 -9.53
N GLY A 373 2.13 -18.92 -8.63
CA GLY A 373 1.79 -19.09 -7.21
C GLY A 373 2.76 -18.39 -6.27
N ALA A 374 4.06 -18.38 -6.61
CA ALA A 374 5.08 -17.71 -5.84
C ALA A 374 4.84 -16.19 -5.79
N SER A 375 4.90 -15.64 -4.60
CA SER A 375 4.81 -14.20 -4.34
C SER A 375 5.47 -13.90 -2.98
N PHE A 376 5.90 -12.67 -2.78
CA PHE A 376 6.54 -12.27 -1.53
C PHE A 376 6.25 -10.80 -1.19
N THR A 377 6.58 -10.40 0.03
CA THR A 377 6.49 -9.01 0.46
C THR A 377 7.82 -8.33 0.27
N LEU A 378 7.84 -7.36 -0.66
CA LEU A 378 8.99 -6.49 -0.92
C LEU A 378 8.94 -5.29 0.02
N VAL A 379 10.10 -4.86 0.52
CA VAL A 379 10.29 -3.59 1.20
C VAL A 379 11.30 -2.76 0.41
N GLN A 380 10.93 -1.53 0.06
CA GLN A 380 11.78 -0.63 -0.71
C GLN A 380 11.93 0.71 0.02
N PRO A 381 13.17 1.23 0.19
CA PRO A 381 13.41 2.54 0.78
C PRO A 381 12.93 3.68 -0.12
N ILE A 382 12.63 4.84 0.50
CA ILE A 382 12.17 6.05 -0.19
C ILE A 382 13.10 7.21 0.15
N GLY A 383 13.54 7.94 -0.89
CA GLY A 383 14.43 9.10 -0.76
C GLY A 383 15.77 8.77 -0.14
N THR A 384 16.25 9.66 0.71
CA THR A 384 17.52 9.50 1.41
C THR A 384 17.37 9.48 2.94
N LYS A 385 16.23 9.95 3.45
CA LYS A 385 15.98 10.12 4.90
C LYS A 385 15.93 8.80 5.67
N TRP A 386 15.67 7.67 5.01
CA TRP A 386 15.73 6.36 5.63
C TRP A 386 17.13 6.05 6.19
N LYS A 387 18.21 6.54 5.55
CA LYS A 387 19.58 6.35 6.05
C LYS A 387 19.81 7.03 7.39
N ASP A 388 19.33 8.29 7.51
CA ASP A 388 19.40 9.03 8.76
C ASP A 388 18.59 8.32 9.86
N PHE A 389 17.40 7.80 9.51
CA PHE A 389 16.54 7.06 10.41
C PHE A 389 17.22 5.77 10.91
N GLU A 390 17.76 4.93 10.02
CA GLU A 390 18.47 3.71 10.41
C GLU A 390 19.70 4.01 11.27
N LYS A 391 20.46 5.05 10.91
CA LYS A 391 21.62 5.49 11.69
C LYS A 391 21.25 5.90 13.12
N THR A 392 20.12 6.59 13.31
CA THR A 392 19.66 6.98 14.68
C THR A 392 19.31 5.76 15.54
N LEU A 393 18.97 4.64 14.92
CA LEU A 393 18.66 3.38 15.61
C LEU A 393 19.88 2.47 15.77
N GLY A 394 21.05 2.89 15.27
CA GLY A 394 22.29 2.13 15.36
C GLY A 394 22.39 1.02 14.33
N PHE A 395 21.60 1.07 13.25
CA PHE A 395 21.80 0.22 12.09
C PHE A 395 22.83 0.89 11.18
N GLY A 396 23.82 0.09 10.72
CA GLY A 396 24.74 0.56 9.68
C GLY A 396 23.97 0.75 8.38
N ALA A 397 24.15 1.90 7.71
CA ALA A 397 23.73 1.98 6.32
C ALA A 397 24.54 0.95 5.49
N PRO A 398 23.93 0.20 4.60
CA PRO A 398 24.63 -0.70 3.70
C PRO A 398 25.54 0.06 2.73
#